data_b14608b9e7148aedae005ee734c3f613
#
_entry.id   b14608b9e7148aedae005ee734c3f613
#
_cell.length_a   1.000
_cell.length_b   1.000
_cell.length_c   1.000
_cell.angle_alpha   90.00
_cell.angle_beta   90.00
_cell.angle_gamma   90.00
#
_symmetry.space_group_name_H-M   'P 1'
#
loop_
_entity.id
_entity.type
_entity.pdbx_description
1 polymer ?
#
loop_
_entity_poly.entity_id
_entity_poly.type
_entity_poly.pdbx_seq_one_letter_code
_entity_poly.pdbx_strand_id
1 'polypeptide(L)'
;MKNTFGSDLSLTIFGESHGRAVGAVLDGMAAGVPVEEAFLAACMDKRRARGDGLSTPRVEGDAVQFLSGVVNGRTTGTAIALMIENQNTRSGDYAKTADLLRPGHADYTAYAKYHGYQDARGGGHFSGRVTAALVAGGALVLGALNRAGIEIVTHIGRCAGISDAPFALDDPAALAAQAEALLNKSEGFALLDGSVEAVSYTHLTLPTILR
;
A
#
# COMPACT_ATOMS: atom_id res chain seq x y z
N MET A 1 18.27 -11.95 -5.09
CA MET A 1 16.90 -11.76 -4.58
C MET A 1 16.27 -10.61 -5.34
N LYS A 2 14.99 -10.69 -5.69
CA LYS A 2 14.38 -9.76 -6.63
C LYS A 2 13.29 -8.95 -5.89
N ASN A 3 13.38 -7.63 -5.88
CA ASN A 3 12.36 -6.71 -5.35
C ASN A 3 11.54 -6.07 -6.48
N THR A 4 11.61 -6.69 -7.66
CA THR A 4 10.92 -6.28 -8.88
C THR A 4 9.90 -7.34 -9.24
N PHE A 5 8.70 -6.93 -9.59
CA PHE A 5 7.63 -7.78 -10.12
C PHE A 5 7.03 -7.14 -11.37
N GLY A 6 6.38 -7.97 -12.19
CA GLY A 6 5.91 -7.60 -13.52
C GLY A 6 6.91 -7.96 -14.63
N SER A 7 6.47 -7.81 -15.86
CA SER A 7 7.24 -8.08 -17.08
C SER A 7 7.34 -6.82 -17.95
N ASP A 8 6.39 -6.58 -18.84
CA ASP A 8 6.35 -5.40 -19.73
C ASP A 8 6.11 -4.10 -18.94
N LEU A 9 5.25 -4.15 -17.92
CA LEU A 9 5.16 -3.15 -16.87
C LEU A 9 5.78 -3.78 -15.62
N SER A 10 6.81 -3.14 -15.07
CA SER A 10 7.49 -3.66 -13.89
C SER A 10 7.59 -2.61 -12.80
N LEU A 11 7.48 -3.06 -11.54
CA LEU A 11 7.61 -2.23 -10.35
C LEU A 11 8.70 -2.79 -9.46
N THR A 12 9.70 -1.97 -9.16
CA THR A 12 10.74 -2.26 -8.16
C THR A 12 10.49 -1.43 -6.92
N ILE A 13 10.32 -2.07 -5.77
CA ILE A 13 10.12 -1.38 -4.48
C ILE A 13 11.45 -1.35 -3.74
N PHE A 14 11.79 -0.23 -3.12
CA PHE A 14 13.00 -0.04 -2.34
C PHE A 14 12.76 0.74 -1.04
N GLY A 15 13.74 0.70 -0.17
CA GLY A 15 13.75 1.43 1.11
C GLY A 15 13.30 0.58 2.30
N GLU A 16 13.54 1.12 3.48
CA GLU A 16 13.25 0.54 4.78
C GLU A 16 12.44 1.52 5.63
N SER A 17 11.66 0.97 6.56
CA SER A 17 10.71 1.73 7.39
C SER A 17 11.38 2.83 8.23
N HIS A 18 12.64 2.62 8.66
CA HIS A 18 13.44 3.57 9.43
C HIS A 18 14.67 4.07 8.65
N GLY A 19 14.72 3.79 7.35
CA GLY A 19 15.64 4.42 6.42
C GLY A 19 15.20 5.86 6.09
N ARG A 20 15.92 6.52 5.22
CA ARG A 20 15.64 7.91 4.78
C ARG A 20 14.28 8.03 4.08
N ALA A 21 13.95 7.05 3.25
CA ALA A 21 12.75 7.04 2.44
C ALA A 21 12.36 5.61 2.05
N VAL A 22 11.12 5.44 1.60
CA VAL A 22 10.68 4.32 0.79
C VAL A 22 10.35 4.82 -0.60
N GLY A 23 10.42 3.97 -1.61
CA GLY A 23 10.11 4.40 -2.97
C GLY A 23 9.90 3.24 -3.92
N ALA A 24 9.60 3.59 -5.16
CA ALA A 24 9.47 2.62 -6.24
C ALA A 24 10.03 3.17 -7.54
N VAL A 25 10.43 2.25 -8.40
CA VAL A 25 10.71 2.50 -9.81
C VAL A 25 9.68 1.73 -10.63
N LEU A 26 8.84 2.46 -11.36
CA LEU A 26 7.86 1.92 -12.29
C LEU A 26 8.40 2.08 -13.71
N ASP A 27 8.57 0.98 -14.41
CA ASP A 27 9.07 0.97 -15.79
C ASP A 27 8.07 0.31 -16.73
N GLY A 28 8.04 0.74 -18.00
CA GLY A 28 7.11 0.24 -19.01
C GLY A 28 5.82 1.07 -19.17
N MET A 29 5.66 2.20 -18.47
CA MET A 29 4.53 3.10 -18.71
C MET A 29 4.67 3.79 -20.07
N ALA A 30 3.55 3.88 -20.81
CA ALA A 30 3.51 4.64 -22.07
C ALA A 30 3.81 6.13 -21.83
N ALA A 31 4.43 6.79 -22.82
CA ALA A 31 4.63 8.22 -22.79
C ALA A 31 3.31 9.01 -22.95
N GLY A 32 3.23 10.18 -22.33
CA GLY A 32 2.10 11.11 -22.46
C GLY A 32 0.89 10.80 -21.59
N VAL A 33 0.95 9.77 -20.74
CA VAL A 33 -0.14 9.46 -19.79
C VAL A 33 -0.21 10.57 -18.73
N PRO A 34 -1.36 11.21 -18.53
CA PRO A 34 -1.52 12.21 -17.48
C PRO A 34 -1.35 11.61 -16.08
N VAL A 35 -0.62 12.32 -15.24
CA VAL A 35 -0.48 12.01 -13.81
C VAL A 35 -1.39 12.95 -13.03
N GLU A 36 -2.45 12.39 -12.46
CA GLU A 36 -3.43 13.15 -11.68
C GLU A 36 -3.02 13.16 -10.21
N GLU A 37 -2.41 14.25 -9.76
CA GLU A 37 -1.92 14.38 -8.38
C GLU A 37 -3.03 14.22 -7.34
N ALA A 38 -4.23 14.74 -7.62
CA ALA A 38 -5.38 14.59 -6.73
C ALA A 38 -5.82 13.13 -6.57
N PHE A 39 -5.83 12.35 -7.65
CA PHE A 39 -6.14 10.93 -7.61
C PHE A 39 -5.05 10.14 -6.86
N LEU A 40 -3.78 10.45 -7.14
CA LEU A 40 -2.65 9.86 -6.41
C LEU A 40 -2.76 10.13 -4.91
N ALA A 41 -3.02 11.38 -4.53
CA ALA A 41 -3.19 11.77 -3.12
C ALA A 41 -4.36 11.03 -2.46
N ALA A 42 -5.50 10.89 -3.14
CA ALA A 42 -6.64 10.14 -2.62
C ALA A 42 -6.31 8.65 -2.40
N CYS A 43 -5.54 8.02 -3.30
CA CYS A 43 -5.07 6.65 -3.12
C CYS A 43 -4.13 6.54 -1.91
N MET A 44 -3.22 7.49 -1.74
CA MET A 44 -2.31 7.53 -0.61
C MET A 44 -3.04 7.74 0.72
N ASP A 45 -4.08 8.58 0.74
CA ASP A 45 -4.90 8.83 1.93
C ASP A 45 -5.67 7.58 2.39
N LYS A 46 -6.16 6.75 1.47
CA LYS A 46 -6.81 5.47 1.83
C LYS A 46 -5.85 4.52 2.54
N ARG A 47 -4.56 4.57 2.24
CA ARG A 47 -3.51 3.74 2.85
C ARG A 47 -2.98 4.31 4.17
N ARG A 48 -2.92 5.63 4.29
CA ARG A 48 -2.25 6.34 5.38
C ARG A 48 -2.85 5.99 6.75
N ALA A 49 -1.97 5.83 7.76
CA ALA A 49 -2.39 5.68 9.14
C ALA A 49 -3.11 6.94 9.63
N ARG A 50 -4.28 6.76 10.25
CA ARG A 50 -5.16 7.87 10.70
C ARG A 50 -5.18 8.07 12.21
N GLY A 51 -4.49 7.22 12.97
CA GLY A 51 -4.56 7.23 14.43
C GLY A 51 -5.91 6.78 15.00
N ASP A 52 -6.66 6.00 14.22
CA ASP A 52 -8.00 5.49 14.48
C ASP A 52 -8.04 4.22 15.34
N GLY A 53 -6.88 3.80 15.87
CA GLY A 53 -6.73 2.55 16.63
C GLY A 53 -6.63 1.29 15.75
N LEU A 54 -6.94 1.39 14.45
CA LEU A 54 -6.78 0.32 13.46
C LEU A 54 -5.37 0.29 12.86
N SER A 55 -4.79 1.47 12.74
CA SER A 55 -3.47 1.68 12.15
C SER A 55 -2.43 2.01 13.22
N THR A 56 -1.16 1.98 12.82
CA THR A 56 -0.07 2.37 13.72
C THR A 56 -0.21 3.84 14.14
N PRO A 57 0.26 4.24 15.34
CA PRO A 57 0.24 5.64 15.76
C PRO A 57 1.21 6.52 14.96
N ARG A 58 2.00 5.94 14.06
CA ARG A 58 2.92 6.65 13.19
C ARG A 58 2.17 7.29 12.04
N VAL A 59 1.87 8.57 12.16
CA VAL A 59 1.26 9.36 11.08
C VAL A 59 2.37 10.00 10.25
N GLU A 60 2.31 9.82 8.93
CA GLU A 60 3.24 10.38 7.95
C GLU A 60 2.46 11.19 6.92
N GLY A 61 3.09 12.20 6.34
CA GLY A 61 2.46 13.04 5.30
C GLY A 61 2.31 12.31 3.97
N ASP A 62 3.15 11.32 3.72
CA ASP A 62 3.18 10.45 2.53
C ASP A 62 3.20 11.22 1.19
N ALA A 63 3.81 12.41 1.16
CA ALA A 63 3.98 13.17 -0.06
C ALA A 63 4.87 12.42 -1.06
N VAL A 64 4.34 12.15 -2.24
CA VAL A 64 5.05 11.47 -3.32
C VAL A 64 5.89 12.48 -4.09
N GLN A 65 7.18 12.23 -4.20
CA GLN A 65 8.12 13.01 -5.00
C GLN A 65 8.51 12.23 -6.24
N PHE A 66 8.32 12.81 -7.41
CA PHE A 66 8.81 12.24 -8.67
C PHE A 66 10.25 12.70 -8.92
N LEU A 67 11.17 11.72 -9.02
CA LEU A 67 12.58 11.99 -9.29
C LEU A 67 12.90 11.90 -10.79
N SER A 68 12.10 11.12 -11.56
CA SER A 68 12.21 10.97 -13.00
C SER A 68 10.92 10.45 -13.61
N GLY A 69 10.82 10.46 -14.92
CA GLY A 69 9.74 9.82 -15.68
C GLY A 69 8.43 10.61 -15.76
N VAL A 70 8.35 11.78 -15.13
CA VAL A 70 7.18 12.69 -15.19
C VAL A 70 7.64 14.12 -15.47
N VAL A 71 7.06 14.74 -16.50
CA VAL A 71 7.31 16.14 -16.88
C VAL A 71 5.99 16.80 -17.23
N ASN A 72 5.75 18.00 -16.70
CA ASN A 72 4.51 18.76 -16.94
C ASN A 72 3.24 17.92 -16.69
N GLY A 73 3.22 17.13 -15.62
CA GLY A 73 2.09 16.29 -15.25
C GLY A 73 1.82 15.11 -16.19
N ARG A 74 2.82 14.69 -17.01
CA ARG A 74 2.68 13.54 -17.91
C ARG A 74 3.89 12.63 -17.83
N THR A 75 3.66 11.34 -18.05
CA THR A 75 4.74 10.35 -18.16
C THR A 75 5.59 10.61 -19.40
N THR A 76 6.89 10.37 -19.29
CA THR A 76 7.83 10.55 -20.42
C THR A 76 8.05 9.28 -21.24
N GLY A 77 7.60 8.12 -20.74
CA GLY A 77 7.91 6.81 -21.31
C GLY A 77 9.23 6.22 -20.82
N THR A 78 9.99 6.96 -20.02
CA THR A 78 11.16 6.43 -19.30
C THR A 78 10.77 5.96 -17.90
N ALA A 79 11.68 5.29 -17.21
CA ALA A 79 11.42 4.79 -15.86
C ALA A 79 10.98 5.93 -14.91
N ILE A 80 9.87 5.73 -14.23
CA ILE A 80 9.33 6.65 -13.23
C ILE A 80 9.91 6.26 -11.88
N ALA A 81 10.82 7.08 -11.36
CA ALA A 81 11.30 6.92 -9.98
C ALA A 81 10.51 7.84 -9.06
N LEU A 82 9.89 7.26 -8.05
CA LEU A 82 9.16 7.99 -7.01
C LEU A 82 9.71 7.68 -5.62
N MET A 83 9.65 8.67 -4.74
CA MET A 83 10.16 8.60 -3.38
C MET A 83 9.16 9.21 -2.40
N ILE A 84 9.08 8.62 -1.20
CA ILE A 84 8.28 9.09 -0.08
C ILE A 84 9.19 9.13 1.14
N GLU A 85 9.45 10.31 1.68
CA GLU A 85 10.33 10.49 2.82
C GLU A 85 9.74 9.90 4.10
N ASN A 86 10.61 9.35 4.94
CA ASN A 86 10.26 8.95 6.30
C ASN A 86 10.52 10.12 7.25
N GLN A 87 9.47 10.76 7.73
CA GLN A 87 9.57 11.96 8.58
C GLN A 87 9.49 11.64 10.07
N ASN A 88 8.78 10.58 10.45
CA ASN A 88 8.54 10.22 11.84
C ASN A 88 9.21 8.87 12.20
N THR A 89 10.54 8.86 12.29
CA THR A 89 11.32 7.67 12.65
C THR A 89 11.88 7.77 14.06
N ARG A 90 11.58 6.79 14.93
CA ARG A 90 12.13 6.65 16.27
C ARG A 90 13.12 5.50 16.33
N SER A 91 14.25 5.65 15.64
CA SER A 91 15.24 4.57 15.46
C SER A 91 15.90 4.12 16.77
N GLY A 92 15.97 4.98 17.80
CA GLY A 92 16.55 4.65 19.11
C GLY A 92 15.80 3.55 19.87
N ASP A 93 14.50 3.40 19.65
CA ASP A 93 13.67 2.41 20.33
C ASP A 93 14.06 0.96 20.00
N TYR A 94 14.72 0.75 18.85
CA TYR A 94 15.10 -0.58 18.34
C TYR A 94 16.53 -1.00 18.68
N ALA A 95 17.36 -0.10 19.23
CA ALA A 95 18.77 -0.38 19.50
C ALA A 95 18.97 -1.53 20.51
N LYS A 96 18.06 -1.68 21.49
CA LYS A 96 18.14 -2.72 22.54
C LYS A 96 17.53 -4.05 22.12
N THR A 97 16.76 -4.10 21.05
CA THR A 97 15.99 -5.28 20.62
C THR A 97 16.37 -5.74 19.21
N ALA A 98 17.43 -5.19 18.63
CA ALA A 98 17.86 -5.49 17.26
C ALA A 98 18.13 -6.99 17.03
N ASP A 99 18.62 -7.69 18.07
CA ASP A 99 18.92 -9.13 18.03
C ASP A 99 17.76 -10.02 18.48
N LEU A 100 16.62 -9.43 18.86
CA LEU A 100 15.44 -10.16 19.29
C LEU A 100 14.45 -10.28 18.14
N LEU A 101 14.36 -11.47 17.56
CA LEU A 101 13.44 -11.75 16.44
C LEU A 101 12.01 -11.84 16.96
N ARG A 102 11.13 -10.95 16.48
CA ARG A 102 9.73 -10.85 16.93
C ARG A 102 8.88 -11.97 16.33
N PRO A 103 8.15 -12.76 17.14
CA PRO A 103 7.14 -13.67 16.63
C PRO A 103 6.04 -12.92 15.87
N GLY A 104 5.53 -13.48 14.80
CA GLY A 104 4.51 -12.84 13.98
C GLY A 104 4.98 -11.68 13.10
N HIS A 105 6.29 -11.42 13.05
CA HIS A 105 6.95 -10.50 12.12
C HIS A 105 7.89 -11.27 11.19
N ALA A 106 8.38 -10.62 10.12
CA ALA A 106 9.29 -11.26 9.16
C ALA A 106 10.75 -11.33 9.64
N ASP A 107 11.05 -11.03 10.91
CA ASP A 107 12.41 -10.87 11.41
C ASP A 107 13.26 -12.13 11.22
N TYR A 108 12.73 -13.31 11.60
CA TYR A 108 13.44 -14.58 11.42
C TYR A 108 13.72 -14.91 9.96
N THR A 109 12.70 -14.80 9.11
CA THR A 109 12.83 -15.08 7.68
C THR A 109 13.75 -14.07 6.98
N ALA A 110 13.73 -12.80 7.40
CA ALA A 110 14.65 -11.78 6.94
C ALA A 110 16.09 -12.11 7.36
N TYR A 111 16.29 -12.47 8.63
CA TYR A 111 17.61 -12.86 9.15
C TYR A 111 18.17 -14.06 8.37
N ALA A 112 17.39 -15.10 8.19
CA ALA A 112 17.81 -16.29 7.43
C ALA A 112 18.09 -15.96 5.95
N LYS A 113 17.25 -15.14 5.32
CA LYS A 113 17.38 -14.77 3.90
C LYS A 113 18.55 -13.84 3.62
N TYR A 114 18.80 -12.88 4.49
CA TYR A 114 19.81 -11.83 4.32
C TYR A 114 21.03 -11.99 5.22
N HIS A 115 21.15 -13.15 5.89
CA HIS A 115 22.31 -13.51 6.73
C HIS A 115 22.60 -12.49 7.84
N GLY A 116 21.55 -11.86 8.41
CA GLY A 116 21.69 -10.88 9.48
C GLY A 116 22.00 -9.44 9.01
N TYR A 117 22.12 -9.19 7.70
CA TYR A 117 22.40 -7.84 7.15
C TYR A 117 21.19 -7.00 6.86
N GLN A 118 19.97 -7.47 7.18
CA GLN A 118 18.75 -6.67 7.03
C GLN A 118 18.70 -5.52 8.04
N ASP A 119 18.02 -4.43 7.69
CA ASP A 119 17.69 -3.40 8.68
C ASP A 119 16.59 -3.92 9.62
N ALA A 120 16.94 -4.16 10.88
CA ALA A 120 16.00 -4.66 11.90
C ALA A 120 15.08 -3.59 12.49
N ARG A 121 15.33 -2.30 12.20
CA ARG A 121 14.56 -1.18 12.77
C ARG A 121 13.15 -1.16 12.19
N GLY A 122 12.14 -1.27 13.05
CA GLY A 122 10.72 -1.16 12.68
C GLY A 122 10.23 -2.17 11.63
N GLY A 123 10.96 -3.27 11.43
CA GLY A 123 10.68 -4.27 10.41
C GLY A 123 11.35 -4.03 9.07
N GLY A 124 12.14 -2.98 8.93
CA GLY A 124 12.97 -2.71 7.75
C GLY A 124 12.17 -2.68 6.46
N HIS A 125 12.62 -3.45 5.47
CA HIS A 125 11.95 -3.61 4.18
C HIS A 125 10.64 -4.43 4.25
N PHE A 126 10.42 -5.17 5.35
CA PHE A 126 9.21 -6.00 5.55
C PHE A 126 8.10 -5.26 6.33
N SER A 127 8.32 -3.99 6.63
CA SER A 127 7.33 -3.13 7.28
C SER A 127 6.16 -2.79 6.34
N GLY A 128 4.96 -2.65 6.90
CA GLY A 128 3.82 -2.10 6.18
C GLY A 128 4.06 -0.70 5.60
N ARG A 129 5.09 0.03 6.09
CA ARG A 129 5.51 1.33 5.54
C ARG A 129 5.85 1.25 4.04
N VAL A 130 6.47 0.16 3.61
CA VAL A 130 6.92 -0.03 2.22
C VAL A 130 5.74 -0.11 1.25
N THR A 131 4.53 -0.47 1.72
CA THR A 131 3.33 -0.46 0.90
C THR A 131 2.94 0.94 0.39
N ALA A 132 3.46 2.02 0.98
CA ALA A 132 3.27 3.38 0.45
C ALA A 132 3.82 3.51 -0.97
N ALA A 133 5.01 2.97 -1.22
CA ALA A 133 5.61 2.96 -2.55
C ALA A 133 4.82 2.10 -3.55
N LEU A 134 4.28 0.94 -3.09
CA LEU A 134 3.42 0.09 -3.89
C LEU A 134 2.13 0.81 -4.30
N VAL A 135 1.47 1.49 -3.34
CA VAL A 135 0.23 2.23 -3.61
C VAL A 135 0.48 3.40 -4.55
N ALA A 136 1.59 4.14 -4.37
CA ALA A 136 1.93 5.25 -5.26
C ALA A 136 2.17 4.78 -6.70
N GLY A 137 2.95 3.72 -6.90
CA GLY A 137 3.15 3.13 -8.24
C GLY A 137 1.86 2.56 -8.82
N GLY A 138 1.07 1.86 -8.01
CA GLY A 138 -0.24 1.32 -8.41
C GLY A 138 -1.24 2.39 -8.80
N ALA A 139 -1.26 3.54 -8.11
CA ALA A 139 -2.16 4.65 -8.43
C ALA A 139 -1.88 5.25 -9.83
N LEU A 140 -0.62 5.29 -10.26
CA LEU A 140 -0.28 5.75 -11.63
C LEU A 140 -0.87 4.82 -12.69
N VAL A 141 -0.72 3.51 -12.48
CA VAL A 141 -1.26 2.49 -13.39
C VAL A 141 -2.79 2.49 -13.36
N LEU A 142 -3.39 2.58 -12.17
CA LEU A 142 -4.85 2.63 -12.01
C LEU A 142 -5.44 3.87 -12.69
N GLY A 143 -4.79 5.03 -12.58
CA GLY A 143 -5.20 6.24 -13.29
C GLY A 143 -5.18 6.08 -14.81
N ALA A 144 -4.18 5.37 -15.35
CA ALA A 144 -4.12 5.03 -16.78
C ALA A 144 -5.25 4.08 -17.20
N LEU A 145 -5.53 3.04 -16.39
CA LEU A 145 -6.62 2.09 -16.64
C LEU A 145 -8.00 2.75 -16.60
N ASN A 146 -8.26 3.59 -15.61
CA ASN A 146 -9.53 4.32 -15.50
C ASN A 146 -9.78 5.18 -16.74
N ARG A 147 -8.75 5.82 -17.30
CA ARG A 147 -8.87 6.57 -18.58
C ARG A 147 -9.17 5.68 -19.76
N ALA A 148 -8.78 4.42 -19.74
CA ALA A 148 -9.10 3.43 -20.74
C ALA A 148 -10.50 2.78 -20.52
N GLY A 149 -11.25 3.24 -19.51
CA GLY A 149 -12.56 2.67 -19.14
C GLY A 149 -12.48 1.34 -18.40
N ILE A 150 -11.31 1.03 -17.81
CA ILE A 150 -11.10 -0.19 -17.02
C ILE A 150 -11.07 0.19 -15.54
N GLU A 151 -12.04 -0.27 -14.79
CA GLU A 151 -12.12 -0.10 -13.34
C GLU A 151 -11.68 -1.37 -12.62
N ILE A 152 -10.90 -1.22 -11.54
CA ILE A 152 -10.50 -2.31 -10.67
C ILE A 152 -11.08 -2.04 -9.29
N VAL A 153 -11.95 -2.93 -8.83
CA VAL A 153 -12.61 -2.82 -7.54
C VAL A 153 -12.35 -4.09 -6.73
N THR A 154 -12.08 -3.92 -5.45
CA THR A 154 -11.79 -5.04 -4.54
C THR A 154 -12.53 -4.85 -3.23
N HIS A 155 -12.87 -5.96 -2.59
CA HIS A 155 -13.42 -5.96 -1.23
C HIS A 155 -12.85 -7.12 -0.41
N ILE A 156 -13.08 -7.10 0.91
CA ILE A 156 -12.74 -8.20 1.79
C ILE A 156 -13.84 -9.26 1.65
N GLY A 157 -13.60 -10.30 0.86
CA GLY A 157 -14.61 -11.34 0.64
C GLY A 157 -14.90 -12.22 1.87
N ARG A 158 -13.92 -12.35 2.80
CA ARG A 158 -14.10 -13.15 4.04
C ARG A 158 -13.12 -12.73 5.13
N CYS A 159 -13.60 -12.62 6.36
CA CYS A 159 -12.78 -12.39 7.55
C CYS A 159 -13.26 -13.26 8.70
N ALA A 160 -12.34 -13.93 9.41
CA ALA A 160 -12.63 -14.76 10.59
C ALA A 160 -13.77 -15.80 10.40
N GLY A 161 -13.89 -16.36 9.19
CA GLY A 161 -14.93 -17.34 8.87
C GLY A 161 -16.25 -16.73 8.39
N ILE A 162 -16.46 -15.43 8.52
CA ILE A 162 -17.65 -14.72 8.05
C ILE A 162 -17.39 -14.15 6.67
N SER A 163 -18.29 -14.42 5.73
CA SER A 163 -18.19 -13.95 4.35
C SER A 163 -18.96 -12.65 4.19
N ASP A 164 -18.39 -11.73 3.42
CA ASP A 164 -19.09 -10.56 2.88
C ASP A 164 -20.01 -10.96 1.73
N ALA A 165 -20.89 -10.05 1.32
CA ALA A 165 -21.72 -10.25 0.12
C ALA A 165 -20.82 -10.43 -1.12
N PRO A 166 -21.12 -11.38 -2.01
CA PRO A 166 -20.37 -11.52 -3.26
C PRO A 166 -20.68 -10.40 -4.25
N PHE A 167 -19.78 -10.20 -5.21
CA PHE A 167 -20.10 -9.37 -6.38
C PHE A 167 -21.24 -9.99 -7.20
N ALA A 168 -22.15 -9.15 -7.64
CA ALA A 168 -23.29 -9.52 -8.50
C ALA A 168 -22.84 -9.66 -9.96
N LEU A 169 -22.03 -10.69 -10.26
CA LEU A 169 -21.40 -10.86 -11.58
C LEU A 169 -22.41 -11.07 -12.72
N ASP A 170 -23.60 -11.60 -12.41
CA ASP A 170 -24.65 -11.87 -13.39
C ASP A 170 -25.63 -10.68 -13.57
N ASP A 171 -25.48 -9.61 -12.80
CA ASP A 171 -26.27 -8.38 -12.87
C ASP A 171 -25.36 -7.16 -13.04
N PRO A 172 -25.17 -6.66 -14.27
CA PRO A 172 -24.29 -5.52 -14.53
C PRO A 172 -24.68 -4.23 -13.78
N ALA A 173 -25.97 -4.01 -13.54
CA ALA A 173 -26.45 -2.81 -12.85
C ALA A 173 -26.13 -2.91 -11.33
N ALA A 174 -26.38 -4.06 -10.72
CA ALA A 174 -26.03 -4.30 -9.33
C ALA A 174 -24.50 -4.29 -9.13
N LEU A 175 -23.74 -4.88 -10.05
CA LEU A 175 -22.27 -4.85 -10.03
C LEU A 175 -21.72 -3.42 -10.10
N ALA A 176 -22.28 -2.58 -10.99
CA ALA A 176 -21.88 -1.18 -11.09
C ALA A 176 -22.18 -0.41 -9.78
N ALA A 177 -23.35 -0.63 -9.18
CA ALA A 177 -23.70 0.00 -7.90
C ALA A 177 -22.76 -0.45 -6.74
N GLN A 178 -22.41 -1.74 -6.71
CA GLN A 178 -21.44 -2.26 -5.74
C GLN A 178 -20.04 -1.65 -5.95
N ALA A 179 -19.59 -1.53 -7.20
CA ALA A 179 -18.31 -0.91 -7.53
C ALA A 179 -18.28 0.55 -7.11
N GLU A 180 -19.31 1.34 -7.42
CA GLU A 180 -19.44 2.73 -7.03
C GLU A 180 -19.41 2.90 -5.50
N ALA A 181 -20.13 2.07 -4.77
CA ALA A 181 -20.18 2.11 -3.30
C ALA A 181 -18.77 1.87 -2.69
N LEU A 182 -18.00 0.90 -3.22
CA LEU A 182 -16.66 0.60 -2.75
C LEU A 182 -15.63 1.68 -3.13
N LEU A 183 -15.71 2.23 -4.33
CA LEU A 183 -14.82 3.30 -4.79
C LEU A 183 -15.01 4.59 -3.99
N ASN A 184 -16.25 4.91 -3.64
CA ASN A 184 -16.62 6.10 -2.86
C ASN A 184 -16.42 5.90 -1.35
N LYS A 185 -16.17 4.69 -0.88
CA LYS A 185 -15.95 4.43 0.55
C LYS A 185 -14.63 5.06 1.01
N SER A 186 -14.73 6.05 1.89
CA SER A 186 -13.58 6.80 2.42
C SER A 186 -13.10 6.31 3.77
N GLU A 187 -13.93 5.56 4.51
CA GLU A 187 -13.66 5.09 5.88
C GLU A 187 -14.07 3.62 6.04
N GLY A 188 -13.51 2.98 7.05
CA GLY A 188 -13.77 1.57 7.37
C GLY A 188 -13.11 0.59 6.40
N PHE A 189 -13.57 -0.64 6.43
CA PHE A 189 -13.09 -1.71 5.55
C PHE A 189 -13.84 -1.70 4.20
N ALA A 190 -13.17 -2.16 3.15
CA ALA A 190 -13.80 -2.37 1.85
C ALA A 190 -14.72 -3.61 1.94
N LEU A 191 -15.97 -3.40 2.31
CA LEU A 191 -17.02 -4.40 2.49
C LEU A 191 -18.27 -3.94 1.75
N LEU A 192 -18.99 -4.90 1.15
CA LEU A 192 -20.29 -4.69 0.52
C LEU A 192 -21.43 -4.73 1.55
N ASP A 193 -21.31 -5.60 2.55
CA ASP A 193 -22.26 -5.70 3.66
C ASP A 193 -21.66 -5.06 4.93
N GLY A 194 -22.17 -3.90 5.29
CA GLY A 194 -21.74 -3.18 6.48
C GLY A 194 -21.97 -3.92 7.80
N SER A 195 -22.84 -4.93 7.83
CA SER A 195 -23.08 -5.74 9.04
C SER A 195 -21.88 -6.58 9.47
N VAL A 196 -20.99 -6.93 8.51
CA VAL A 196 -19.74 -7.66 8.78
C VAL A 196 -18.57 -6.77 9.22
N GLU A 197 -18.74 -5.45 9.24
CA GLU A 197 -17.66 -4.53 9.56
C GLU A 197 -17.18 -4.67 11.02
N ALA A 198 -18.10 -4.83 11.97
CA ALA A 198 -17.77 -5.02 13.38
C ALA A 198 -16.91 -6.26 13.63
N VAL A 199 -17.17 -7.36 12.91
CA VAL A 199 -16.40 -8.60 13.00
C VAL A 199 -15.02 -8.41 12.38
N SER A 200 -14.95 -7.79 11.22
CA SER A 200 -13.68 -7.49 10.55
C SER A 200 -12.83 -6.57 11.42
N TYR A 201 -13.43 -5.54 12.03
CA TYR A 201 -12.77 -4.65 12.98
C TYR A 201 -12.14 -5.45 14.13
N THR A 202 -12.94 -6.28 14.83
CA THR A 202 -12.47 -7.04 15.98
C THR A 202 -11.31 -7.96 15.63
N HIS A 203 -11.41 -8.72 14.53
CA HIS A 203 -10.41 -9.72 14.17
C HIS A 203 -9.14 -9.16 13.52
N LEU A 204 -9.23 -8.01 12.83
CA LEU A 204 -8.07 -7.35 12.25
C LEU A 204 -7.30 -6.49 13.25
N THR A 205 -7.98 -6.01 14.31
CA THR A 205 -7.35 -5.13 15.30
C THR A 205 -6.81 -5.84 16.54
N LEU A 206 -7.43 -6.95 16.96
CA LEU A 206 -6.98 -7.73 18.12
C LEU A 206 -5.47 -8.04 18.10
N PRO A 207 -4.86 -8.48 17.00
CA PRO A 207 -3.41 -8.71 16.96
C PRO A 207 -2.58 -7.45 17.16
N THR A 208 -3.17 -6.27 16.95
CA THR A 208 -2.48 -4.97 17.07
C THR A 208 -2.55 -4.43 18.50
N ILE A 209 -3.59 -4.76 19.24
CA ILE A 209 -3.82 -4.32 20.63
C ILE A 209 -2.98 -5.13 21.62
N LEU A 210 -2.61 -6.35 21.27
CA LEU A 210 -1.79 -7.25 22.10
C LEU A 210 -0.28 -7.11 21.91
N ARG A 211 0.16 -6.02 21.27
CA ARG A 211 1.59 -5.70 21.05
C ARG A 211 2.11 -4.66 22.02
#